data_c866e718033c1dcd9d9b94d408696047
#
_entry.id   c866e718033c1dcd9d9b94d408696047
#
_cell.length_a   1.000
_cell.length_b   1.000
_cell.length_c   1.000
_cell.angle_alpha   90.00
_cell.angle_beta   90.00
_cell.angle_gamma   90.00
#
_symmetry.space_group_name_H-M   'P 1'
#
loop_
_entity.id
_entity.type
_entity.pdbx_description
1 polymer ?
#
loop_
_entity_poly.entity_id
_entity_poly.type
_entity_poly.pdbx_seq_one_letter_code
_entity_poly.pdbx_strand_id
1 'polypeptide(L)'
;SKYINELIIKLENVKNDSIEKQVFVGFDGYIDKIQKAVKVRTKEKVEYYQTLTDFAERIDMAAGKSGQVELVTQEIKIGGNAPIMSNALGALGIKSTCLGNAGYPNKHIEYENLHDKANVLSIGEPAETNALEFNDGKMILSELSTFRKINWEYVRDLIGLDIITQHLSESSILALVGWCNPDHATDVWKGILNEVMPNYSGKDLIFFDLADPTKKNKEDLIEVLDVINSYSKYGKVVLGINENETNKLFEILSAEYPENLPEEDNLTSKGRFIFSVLNIEGLLIHPTDRSIMITSDESIDIEGYIIEEPKIS
;
A
#
# COMPACT_ATOMS: atom_id res chain seq x y z
N SER A 1 -18.50 3.16 26.03
CA SER A 1 -19.66 2.31 25.83
C SER A 1 -19.31 0.85 26.18
N LYS A 2 -20.33 0.01 26.43
CA LYS A 2 -20.16 -1.42 26.78
C LYS A 2 -19.35 -2.14 25.66
N TYR A 3 -19.64 -1.85 24.41
CA TYR A 3 -18.96 -2.43 23.24
C TYR A 3 -17.45 -2.11 23.20
N ILE A 4 -17.07 -0.87 23.49
CA ILE A 4 -15.64 -0.48 23.53
C ILE A 4 -14.90 -1.23 24.64
N ASN A 5 -15.51 -1.37 25.83
CA ASN A 5 -14.89 -2.12 26.92
C ASN A 5 -14.74 -3.61 26.60
N GLU A 6 -15.73 -4.22 25.94
CA GLU A 6 -15.64 -5.61 25.46
C GLU A 6 -14.54 -5.79 24.43
N LEU A 7 -14.38 -4.82 23.51
CA LEU A 7 -13.30 -4.82 22.51
C LEU A 7 -11.93 -4.67 23.16
N ILE A 8 -11.78 -3.76 24.14
CA ILE A 8 -10.53 -3.58 24.89
C ILE A 8 -10.13 -4.88 25.57
N ILE A 9 -11.06 -5.54 26.27
CA ILE A 9 -10.79 -6.83 26.94
C ILE A 9 -10.36 -7.90 25.92
N LYS A 10 -11.03 -7.97 24.77
CA LYS A 10 -10.63 -8.91 23.70
C LYS A 10 -9.23 -8.62 23.17
N LEU A 11 -8.90 -7.34 22.91
CA LEU A 11 -7.57 -6.93 22.44
C LEU A 11 -6.49 -7.20 23.49
N GLU A 12 -6.77 -6.95 24.77
CA GLU A 12 -5.82 -7.28 25.85
C GLU A 12 -5.53 -8.80 25.93
N ASN A 13 -6.55 -9.64 25.76
CA ASN A 13 -6.42 -11.09 25.79
C ASN A 13 -5.60 -11.64 24.61
N VAL A 14 -5.68 -11.03 23.42
CA VAL A 14 -4.94 -11.50 22.23
C VAL A 14 -3.61 -10.79 22.01
N LYS A 15 -3.30 -9.78 22.83
CA LYS A 15 -2.07 -8.97 22.66
C LYS A 15 -0.80 -9.81 22.64
N ASN A 16 -0.65 -10.75 23.57
CA ASN A 16 0.54 -11.58 23.65
C ASN A 16 0.64 -12.54 22.45
N ASP A 17 -0.47 -13.16 22.05
CA ASP A 17 -0.51 -14.07 20.89
C ASP A 17 -0.17 -13.32 19.59
N SER A 18 -0.59 -12.06 19.47
CA SER A 18 -0.29 -11.23 18.29
C SER A 18 1.19 -10.86 18.20
N ILE A 19 1.87 -10.64 19.33
CA ILE A 19 3.30 -10.28 19.36
C ILE A 19 4.19 -11.46 18.93
N GLU A 20 3.76 -12.70 19.12
CA GLU A 20 4.48 -13.90 18.69
C GLU A 20 4.37 -14.17 17.19
N LYS A 21 3.38 -13.57 16.52
CA LYS A 21 3.20 -13.73 15.07
C LYS A 21 4.24 -12.95 14.29
N GLN A 22 4.63 -13.50 13.15
CA GLN A 22 5.48 -12.82 12.18
C GLN A 22 4.68 -12.53 10.91
N VAL A 23 5.04 -11.45 10.23
CA VAL A 23 4.42 -11.01 8.99
C VAL A 23 5.45 -10.95 7.88
N PHE A 24 5.17 -11.55 6.75
CA PHE A 24 5.92 -11.34 5.52
C PHE A 24 5.21 -10.24 4.70
N VAL A 25 5.94 -9.19 4.34
CA VAL A 25 5.38 -8.02 3.63
C VAL A 25 6.17 -7.75 2.35
N GLY A 26 5.53 -7.50 1.25
CA GLY A 26 6.18 -7.08 -0.02
C GLY A 26 5.21 -6.31 -0.93
N PHE A 27 5.70 -5.51 -1.94
CA PHE A 27 7.06 -5.53 -2.54
C PHE A 27 7.57 -4.16 -2.97
N ASP A 28 7.14 -3.08 -2.49
CA ASP A 28 7.63 -1.78 -2.91
C ASP A 28 8.70 -1.22 -1.96
N GLY A 29 9.19 -0.04 -2.26
CA GLY A 29 10.09 0.71 -1.39
C GLY A 29 10.52 2.00 -2.05
N TYR A 30 10.41 3.10 -1.28
CA TYR A 30 10.65 4.45 -1.75
C TYR A 30 11.49 5.25 -0.76
N ILE A 31 12.09 6.31 -1.28
CA ILE A 31 12.60 7.44 -0.50
C ILE A 31 11.78 8.65 -0.88
N ASP A 32 11.02 9.17 0.08
CA ASP A 32 10.16 10.34 -0.08
C ASP A 32 10.88 11.60 0.39
N LYS A 33 11.10 12.54 -0.54
CA LYS A 33 11.59 13.89 -0.27
C LYS A 33 10.39 14.82 -0.11
N ILE A 34 10.05 15.17 1.13
CA ILE A 34 8.97 16.11 1.42
C ILE A 34 9.51 17.52 1.19
N GLN A 35 8.89 18.25 0.27
CA GLN A 35 9.44 19.48 -0.25
C GLN A 35 8.41 20.60 -0.34
N LYS A 36 8.90 21.84 -0.30
CA LYS A 36 8.13 23.06 -0.60
C LYS A 36 8.69 23.75 -1.82
N ALA A 37 7.82 24.17 -2.72
CA ALA A 37 8.18 24.94 -3.92
C ALA A 37 8.32 26.43 -3.57
N VAL A 38 9.47 27.03 -3.87
CA VAL A 38 9.74 28.44 -3.59
C VAL A 38 9.07 29.33 -4.64
N LYS A 39 8.26 30.29 -4.17
CA LYS A 39 7.62 31.32 -4.98
C LYS A 39 8.50 32.56 -5.13
N VAL A 40 9.08 33.01 -4.01
CA VAL A 40 9.97 34.18 -3.96
C VAL A 40 11.11 33.87 -2.99
N ARG A 41 12.33 34.22 -3.41
CA ARG A 41 13.51 34.20 -2.54
C ARG A 41 14.21 35.57 -2.60
N THR A 42 14.37 36.16 -1.46
CA THR A 42 15.22 37.37 -1.25
C THR A 42 16.31 37.06 -0.23
N LYS A 43 17.15 38.03 0.08
CA LYS A 43 18.17 37.91 1.15
C LYS A 43 17.53 37.79 2.55
N GLU A 44 16.33 38.37 2.73
CA GLU A 44 15.66 38.43 4.03
C GLU A 44 14.57 37.39 4.22
N LYS A 45 13.97 36.88 3.13
CA LYS A 45 12.83 35.95 3.24
C LYS A 45 12.74 34.94 2.12
N VAL A 46 12.06 33.80 2.43
CA VAL A 46 11.63 32.80 1.48
C VAL A 46 10.11 32.67 1.58
N GLU A 47 9.42 32.78 0.45
CA GLU A 47 7.99 32.51 0.33
C GLU A 47 7.79 31.28 -0.52
N TYR A 48 6.84 30.43 -0.12
CA TYR A 48 6.48 29.21 -0.84
C TYR A 48 5.15 29.37 -1.56
N TYR A 49 4.94 28.62 -2.62
CA TYR A 49 3.61 28.43 -3.19
C TYR A 49 2.71 27.79 -2.12
N GLN A 50 1.53 28.40 -1.90
CA GLN A 50 0.63 27.97 -0.84
C GLN A 50 -0.41 26.97 -1.34
N THR A 51 -0.76 27.02 -2.63
CA THR A 51 -1.80 26.18 -3.23
C THR A 51 -1.29 25.47 -4.49
N LEU A 52 -1.89 24.33 -4.79
CA LEU A 52 -1.67 23.61 -6.05
C LEU A 52 -2.05 24.49 -7.25
N THR A 53 -3.10 25.29 -7.13
CA THR A 53 -3.55 26.19 -8.20
C THR A 53 -2.48 27.24 -8.52
N ASP A 54 -1.94 27.95 -7.52
CA ASP A 54 -0.85 28.92 -7.71
C ASP A 54 0.37 28.29 -8.36
N PHE A 55 0.68 27.04 -7.98
CA PHE A 55 1.81 26.32 -8.53
C PHE A 55 1.55 25.86 -9.98
N ALA A 56 0.33 25.44 -10.29
CA ALA A 56 -0.09 25.09 -11.65
C ALA A 56 0.00 26.29 -12.61
N GLU A 57 -0.40 27.49 -12.17
CA GLU A 57 -0.22 28.73 -12.96
C GLU A 57 1.27 29.00 -13.26
N ARG A 58 2.15 28.75 -12.28
CA ARG A 58 3.61 28.90 -12.50
C ARG A 58 4.13 27.91 -13.53
N ILE A 59 3.61 26.69 -13.55
CA ILE A 59 3.98 25.67 -14.55
C ILE A 59 3.48 26.11 -15.93
N ASP A 60 2.22 26.54 -16.04
CA ASP A 60 1.61 26.99 -17.29
C ASP A 60 2.41 28.15 -17.92
N MET A 61 2.87 29.10 -17.11
CA MET A 61 3.74 30.20 -17.55
C MET A 61 5.07 29.75 -18.18
N ALA A 62 5.49 28.52 -17.97
CA ALA A 62 6.69 27.93 -18.56
C ALA A 62 6.40 27.27 -19.92
N ALA A 63 5.15 27.14 -20.34
CA ALA A 63 4.77 26.55 -21.62
C ALA A 63 5.40 27.36 -22.78
N GLY A 64 6.07 26.65 -23.70
CA GLY A 64 6.80 27.26 -24.82
C GLY A 64 8.11 27.98 -24.42
N LYS A 65 8.53 27.88 -23.16
CA LYS A 65 9.75 28.46 -22.59
C LYS A 65 10.41 27.46 -21.66
N SER A 66 11.57 27.78 -21.09
CA SER A 66 12.12 27.08 -19.95
C SER A 66 11.67 27.78 -18.65
N GLY A 67 11.46 27.01 -17.58
CA GLY A 67 11.15 27.52 -16.27
C GLY A 67 11.91 26.74 -15.19
N GLN A 68 12.28 27.43 -14.13
CA GLN A 68 12.91 26.82 -12.95
C GLN A 68 12.06 27.15 -11.72
N VAL A 69 11.91 26.17 -10.85
CA VAL A 69 11.38 26.35 -9.49
C VAL A 69 12.37 25.73 -8.52
N GLU A 70 12.75 26.49 -7.51
CA GLU A 70 13.59 25.99 -6.43
C GLU A 70 12.72 25.13 -5.49
N LEU A 71 13.21 23.95 -5.11
CA LEU A 71 12.60 23.10 -4.10
C LEU A 71 13.43 23.12 -2.81
N VAL A 72 12.75 23.23 -1.69
CA VAL A 72 13.38 23.15 -0.37
C VAL A 72 12.89 21.88 0.32
N THR A 73 13.80 20.92 0.49
CA THR A 73 13.52 19.68 1.21
C THR A 73 13.33 19.98 2.69
N GLN A 74 12.18 19.57 3.23
CA GLN A 74 11.83 19.69 4.63
C GLN A 74 12.22 18.43 5.41
N GLU A 75 12.02 17.28 4.79
CA GLU A 75 12.23 15.97 5.37
C GLU A 75 12.58 14.95 4.27
N ILE A 76 13.37 13.95 4.60
CA ILE A 76 13.58 12.75 3.79
C ILE A 76 13.18 11.58 4.65
N LYS A 77 12.34 10.71 4.14
CA LYS A 77 11.83 9.55 4.89
C LYS A 77 11.60 8.33 3.98
N ILE A 78 11.47 7.19 4.62
CA ILE A 78 11.05 5.95 3.95
C ILE A 78 9.61 6.11 3.48
N GLY A 79 9.35 5.70 2.24
CA GLY A 79 8.02 5.57 1.65
C GLY A 79 7.78 4.15 1.15
N GLY A 80 6.57 3.93 0.63
CA GLY A 80 6.11 2.63 0.13
C GLY A 80 5.28 1.85 1.13
N ASN A 81 4.31 1.09 0.60
CA ASN A 81 3.35 0.39 1.44
C ASN A 81 4.02 -0.70 2.28
N ALA A 82 4.96 -1.45 1.69
CA ALA A 82 5.64 -2.54 2.40
C ALA A 82 6.54 -2.05 3.54
N PRO A 83 7.45 -1.07 3.35
CA PRO A 83 8.27 -0.57 4.44
C PRO A 83 7.47 0.16 5.52
N ILE A 84 6.46 0.97 5.13
CA ILE A 84 5.61 1.68 6.10
C ILE A 84 4.80 0.68 6.95
N MET A 85 4.22 -0.35 6.33
CA MET A 85 3.52 -1.41 7.05
C MET A 85 4.47 -2.16 8.00
N SER A 86 5.67 -2.51 7.55
CA SER A 86 6.68 -3.19 8.38
C SER A 86 7.11 -2.34 9.58
N ASN A 87 7.27 -1.03 9.38
CA ASN A 87 7.61 -0.09 10.44
C ASN A 87 6.47 0.03 11.48
N ALA A 88 5.23 0.12 11.01
CA ALA A 88 4.05 0.16 11.88
C ALA A 88 3.89 -1.13 12.69
N LEU A 89 4.07 -2.29 12.06
CA LEU A 89 4.06 -3.59 12.75
C LEU A 89 5.15 -3.65 13.83
N GLY A 90 6.37 -3.18 13.52
CA GLY A 90 7.46 -3.10 14.48
C GLY A 90 7.10 -2.23 15.68
N ALA A 91 6.49 -1.06 15.48
CA ALA A 91 6.02 -0.18 16.55
C ALA A 91 4.94 -0.83 17.44
N LEU A 92 4.15 -1.74 16.88
CA LEU A 92 3.19 -2.57 17.63
C LEU A 92 3.84 -3.79 18.31
N GLY A 93 5.17 -3.98 18.15
CA GLY A 93 5.89 -5.10 18.75
C GLY A 93 5.93 -6.36 17.88
N ILE A 94 5.37 -6.35 16.68
CA ILE A 94 5.26 -7.49 15.77
C ILE A 94 6.48 -7.54 14.85
N LYS A 95 7.08 -8.73 14.72
CA LYS A 95 8.20 -8.95 13.78
C LYS A 95 7.70 -9.02 12.35
N SER A 96 8.47 -8.48 11.41
CA SER A 96 8.18 -8.61 9.98
C SER A 96 9.43 -8.89 9.16
N THR A 97 9.25 -9.57 8.03
CA THR A 97 10.22 -9.62 6.93
C THR A 97 9.65 -8.78 5.78
N CYS A 98 10.33 -7.68 5.47
CA CYS A 98 9.99 -6.78 4.38
C CYS A 98 10.83 -7.14 3.15
N LEU A 99 10.21 -7.69 2.12
CA LEU A 99 10.84 -7.91 0.82
C LEU A 99 10.51 -6.71 -0.07
N GLY A 100 11.49 -5.86 -0.37
CA GLY A 100 11.24 -4.63 -1.12
C GLY A 100 12.51 -3.90 -1.55
N ASN A 101 12.33 -2.76 -2.19
CA ASN A 101 13.43 -1.93 -2.70
C ASN A 101 13.98 -1.04 -1.58
N ALA A 102 15.04 -1.50 -0.92
CA ALA A 102 15.64 -0.82 0.22
C ALA A 102 17.13 -0.45 0.03
N GLY A 103 17.63 -0.56 -1.20
CA GLY A 103 19.04 -0.35 -1.57
C GLY A 103 19.76 -1.68 -1.81
N TYR A 104 20.57 -1.75 -2.88
CA TYR A 104 21.34 -2.93 -3.25
C TYR A 104 22.64 -2.53 -3.99
N PRO A 105 23.82 -3.09 -3.66
CA PRO A 105 24.05 -4.17 -2.67
C PRO A 105 24.00 -3.70 -1.20
N ASN A 106 24.04 -2.40 -0.95
CA ASN A 106 23.99 -1.84 0.40
C ASN A 106 22.63 -1.21 0.65
N LYS A 107 22.10 -1.39 1.86
CA LYS A 107 20.88 -0.74 2.29
C LYS A 107 21.03 0.79 2.20
N HIS A 108 20.00 1.46 1.68
CA HIS A 108 19.95 2.93 1.67
C HIS A 108 19.93 3.47 3.11
N ILE A 109 20.61 4.58 3.35
CA ILE A 109 20.80 5.14 4.69
C ILE A 109 19.49 5.39 5.44
N GLU A 110 18.44 5.84 4.75
CA GLU A 110 17.14 6.11 5.39
C GLU A 110 16.48 4.82 5.93
N TYR A 111 16.78 3.66 5.35
CA TYR A 111 16.28 2.37 5.84
C TYR A 111 16.98 1.89 7.11
N GLU A 112 18.03 2.57 7.58
CA GLU A 112 18.59 2.32 8.92
C GLU A 112 17.64 2.79 10.03
N ASN A 113 16.71 3.71 9.69
CA ASN A 113 15.67 4.20 10.60
C ASN A 113 14.42 3.31 10.65
N LEU A 114 14.36 2.24 9.85
CA LEU A 114 13.27 1.26 9.94
C LEU A 114 13.33 0.56 11.30
N HIS A 115 12.16 0.25 11.86
CA HIS A 115 12.08 -0.39 13.18
C HIS A 115 12.92 -1.69 13.23
N ASP A 116 13.63 -1.93 14.32
CA ASP A 116 14.55 -3.06 14.53
C ASP A 116 13.89 -4.45 14.41
N LYS A 117 12.56 -4.52 14.56
CA LYS A 117 11.77 -5.74 14.33
C LYS A 117 11.44 -6.02 12.87
N ALA A 118 11.73 -5.09 11.97
CA ALA A 118 11.57 -5.27 10.53
C ALA A 118 12.89 -5.75 9.90
N ASN A 119 12.95 -7.04 9.56
CA ASN A 119 14.03 -7.59 8.75
C ASN A 119 13.79 -7.25 7.26
N VAL A 120 14.81 -6.68 6.59
CA VAL A 120 14.66 -6.24 5.19
C VAL A 120 15.46 -7.15 4.27
N LEU A 121 14.76 -7.76 3.31
CA LEU A 121 15.34 -8.43 2.14
C LEU A 121 15.25 -7.47 0.95
N SER A 122 16.37 -6.82 0.61
CA SER A 122 16.34 -5.83 -0.45
C SER A 122 16.49 -6.44 -1.84
N ILE A 123 15.59 -6.04 -2.75
CA ILE A 123 15.56 -6.47 -4.14
C ILE A 123 16.02 -5.40 -5.14
N GLY A 124 16.45 -4.24 -4.65
CA GLY A 124 16.95 -3.17 -5.52
C GLY A 124 17.00 -1.82 -4.86
N GLU A 125 17.39 -0.80 -5.62
CA GLU A 125 17.35 0.58 -5.19
C GLU A 125 15.89 1.03 -4.97
N PRO A 126 15.61 1.81 -3.91
CA PRO A 126 14.29 2.38 -3.71
C PRO A 126 13.93 3.34 -4.85
N ALA A 127 12.64 3.45 -5.15
CA ALA A 127 12.16 4.51 -6.00
C ALA A 127 12.27 5.86 -5.27
N GLU A 128 12.43 6.95 -6.00
CA GLU A 128 12.50 8.28 -5.41
C GLU A 128 11.23 9.06 -5.70
N THR A 129 10.71 9.76 -4.69
CA THR A 129 9.60 10.69 -4.87
C THR A 129 9.95 12.09 -4.39
N ASN A 130 9.52 13.09 -5.15
CA ASN A 130 9.47 14.47 -4.72
C ASN A 130 8.01 14.78 -4.38
N ALA A 131 7.69 14.84 -3.09
CA ALA A 131 6.37 15.14 -2.58
C ALA A 131 6.26 16.61 -2.24
N LEU A 132 5.69 17.40 -3.15
CA LEU A 132 5.50 18.84 -2.97
C LEU A 132 4.24 19.09 -2.15
N GLU A 133 4.37 19.70 -0.98
CA GLU A 133 3.26 19.99 -0.07
C GLU A 133 2.75 21.41 -0.23
N PHE A 134 1.42 21.53 -0.26
CA PHE A 134 0.65 22.75 -0.32
C PHE A 134 -0.45 22.72 0.74
N ASN A 135 -1.08 23.86 1.03
CA ASN A 135 -2.15 23.94 2.04
C ASN A 135 -3.43 23.20 1.60
N ASP A 136 -3.61 23.04 0.29
CA ASP A 136 -4.81 22.43 -0.32
C ASP A 136 -4.53 21.04 -0.91
N GLY A 137 -3.33 20.49 -0.73
CA GLY A 137 -3.01 19.15 -1.23
C GLY A 137 -1.53 18.88 -1.37
N LYS A 138 -1.21 17.78 -2.05
CA LYS A 138 0.14 17.30 -2.31
C LYS A 138 0.29 16.85 -3.77
N MET A 139 1.40 17.22 -4.40
CA MET A 139 1.80 16.71 -5.71
C MET A 139 2.98 15.76 -5.54
N ILE A 140 2.82 14.50 -5.92
CA ILE A 140 3.86 13.48 -5.84
C ILE A 140 4.43 13.22 -7.24
N LEU A 141 5.72 13.51 -7.42
CA LEU A 141 6.48 13.27 -8.64
C LEU A 141 7.46 12.13 -8.39
N SER A 142 7.21 10.97 -8.98
CA SER A 142 7.93 9.73 -8.69
C SER A 142 8.81 9.29 -9.85
N GLU A 143 10.04 8.88 -9.54
CA GLU A 143 10.94 8.15 -10.45
C GLU A 143 10.83 6.65 -10.15
N LEU A 144 10.21 5.90 -11.06
CA LEU A 144 9.83 4.50 -10.85
C LEU A 144 10.67 3.51 -11.70
N SER A 145 11.70 3.96 -12.39
CA SER A 145 12.49 3.10 -13.29
C SER A 145 13.15 1.92 -12.58
N THR A 146 13.41 2.07 -11.27
CA THR A 146 13.97 1.00 -10.43
C THR A 146 13.07 -0.24 -10.34
N PHE A 147 11.75 -0.07 -10.50
CA PHE A 147 10.78 -1.17 -10.45
C PHE A 147 10.65 -1.97 -11.74
N ARG A 148 11.09 -1.42 -12.90
CA ARG A 148 10.88 -2.05 -14.21
C ARG A 148 11.50 -3.43 -14.38
N LYS A 149 12.59 -3.72 -13.68
CA LYS A 149 13.27 -5.02 -13.71
C LYS A 149 12.77 -6.03 -12.69
N ILE A 150 11.89 -5.61 -11.76
CA ILE A 150 11.44 -6.43 -10.65
C ILE A 150 10.31 -7.33 -11.12
N ASN A 151 10.66 -8.52 -11.61
CA ASN A 151 9.76 -9.64 -11.89
C ASN A 151 10.08 -10.82 -10.98
N TRP A 152 9.31 -11.90 -11.06
CA TRP A 152 9.52 -13.05 -10.19
C TRP A 152 10.87 -13.73 -10.38
N GLU A 153 11.30 -13.92 -11.62
CA GLU A 153 12.61 -14.53 -11.93
C GLU A 153 13.74 -13.72 -11.31
N TYR A 154 13.72 -12.39 -11.45
CA TYR A 154 14.70 -11.51 -10.85
C TYR A 154 14.72 -11.61 -9.32
N VAL A 155 13.55 -11.58 -8.67
CA VAL A 155 13.42 -11.67 -7.20
C VAL A 155 13.92 -13.01 -6.71
N ARG A 156 13.51 -14.11 -7.36
CA ARG A 156 13.92 -15.47 -7.04
C ARG A 156 15.44 -15.65 -7.16
N ASP A 157 16.03 -15.17 -8.25
CA ASP A 157 17.45 -15.38 -8.52
C ASP A 157 18.34 -14.49 -7.64
N LEU A 158 17.85 -13.30 -7.24
CA LEU A 158 18.60 -12.38 -6.38
C LEU A 158 18.60 -12.82 -4.92
N ILE A 159 17.42 -13.17 -4.38
CA ILE A 159 17.23 -13.52 -2.97
C ILE A 159 17.46 -15.01 -2.72
N GLY A 160 17.04 -15.85 -3.65
CA GLY A 160 17.01 -17.32 -3.52
C GLY A 160 15.64 -17.81 -3.07
N LEU A 161 15.12 -18.82 -3.79
CA LEU A 161 13.82 -19.42 -3.48
C LEU A 161 13.77 -19.96 -2.05
N ASP A 162 14.87 -20.60 -1.59
CA ASP A 162 14.96 -21.17 -0.24
C ASP A 162 14.82 -20.12 0.84
N ILE A 163 15.45 -18.94 0.65
CA ILE A 163 15.39 -17.83 1.60
C ILE A 163 13.98 -17.25 1.66
N ILE A 164 13.36 -16.99 0.50
CA ILE A 164 11.97 -16.51 0.42
C ILE A 164 11.05 -17.51 1.11
N THR A 165 11.20 -18.78 0.78
CA THR A 165 10.42 -19.89 1.32
C THR A 165 10.57 -19.99 2.84
N GLN A 166 11.79 -19.89 3.38
CA GLN A 166 12.04 -19.90 4.81
C GLN A 166 11.30 -18.76 5.53
N HIS A 167 11.54 -17.51 5.13
CA HIS A 167 10.91 -16.35 5.76
C HIS A 167 9.39 -16.37 5.68
N LEU A 168 8.86 -16.85 4.55
CA LEU A 168 7.42 -16.98 4.38
C LEU A 168 6.86 -18.10 5.27
N SER A 169 7.60 -19.20 5.48
CA SER A 169 7.18 -20.30 6.38
C SER A 169 7.14 -19.88 7.85
N GLU A 170 8.09 -19.05 8.26
CA GLU A 170 8.16 -18.50 9.62
C GLU A 170 7.03 -17.48 9.90
N SER A 171 6.33 -17.00 8.86
CA SER A 171 5.29 -15.99 8.95
C SER A 171 3.90 -16.60 9.01
N SER A 172 3.07 -16.17 9.95
CA SER A 172 1.64 -16.53 10.03
C SER A 172 0.80 -15.71 9.04
N ILE A 173 1.27 -14.50 8.73
CA ILE A 173 0.57 -13.55 7.87
C ILE A 173 1.44 -13.24 6.65
N LEU A 174 0.82 -13.25 5.47
CA LEU A 174 1.39 -12.77 4.22
C LEU A 174 0.67 -11.49 3.82
N ALA A 175 1.40 -10.38 3.65
CA ALA A 175 0.86 -9.11 3.17
C ALA A 175 1.50 -8.75 1.83
N LEU A 176 0.71 -8.75 0.77
CA LEU A 176 1.11 -8.39 -0.58
C LEU A 176 0.51 -7.02 -0.91
N VAL A 177 1.34 -5.97 -0.86
CA VAL A 177 0.91 -4.57 -0.91
C VAL A 177 1.64 -3.80 -2.01
N GLY A 178 1.10 -2.63 -2.40
CA GLY A 178 1.75 -1.74 -3.35
C GLY A 178 1.76 -2.23 -4.81
N TRP A 179 0.76 -2.99 -5.23
CA TRP A 179 0.71 -3.62 -6.57
C TRP A 179 0.79 -2.65 -7.75
N CYS A 180 0.22 -1.46 -7.64
CA CYS A 180 0.00 -0.62 -8.82
C CYS A 180 1.28 -0.02 -9.42
N ASN A 181 2.34 0.17 -8.66
CA ASN A 181 3.53 0.88 -9.12
C ASN A 181 4.59 -0.01 -9.78
N PRO A 182 4.93 -1.22 -9.28
CA PRO A 182 5.82 -2.12 -10.00
C PRO A 182 5.13 -2.69 -11.25
N ASP A 183 5.82 -2.61 -12.39
CA ASP A 183 5.27 -3.06 -13.68
C ASP A 183 4.88 -4.55 -13.66
N HIS A 184 5.66 -5.36 -12.96
CA HIS A 184 5.52 -6.82 -12.90
C HIS A 184 5.02 -7.34 -11.54
N ALA A 185 4.29 -6.53 -10.75
CA ALA A 185 3.81 -6.95 -9.44
C ALA A 185 2.94 -8.22 -9.49
N THR A 186 2.06 -8.34 -10.50
CA THR A 186 1.23 -9.54 -10.70
C THR A 186 2.09 -10.78 -10.96
N ASP A 187 3.19 -10.65 -11.71
CA ASP A 187 4.12 -11.75 -11.97
C ASP A 187 4.81 -12.21 -10.68
N VAL A 188 5.26 -11.28 -9.83
CA VAL A 188 5.83 -11.60 -8.51
C VAL A 188 4.80 -12.30 -7.62
N TRP A 189 3.56 -11.82 -7.58
CA TRP A 189 2.50 -12.47 -6.79
C TRP A 189 2.17 -13.87 -7.32
N LYS A 190 2.14 -14.07 -8.65
CA LYS A 190 1.99 -15.40 -9.28
C LYS A 190 3.16 -16.32 -8.95
N GLY A 191 4.38 -15.81 -8.94
CA GLY A 191 5.56 -16.58 -8.59
C GLY A 191 5.50 -17.13 -7.18
N ILE A 192 5.14 -16.30 -6.20
CA ILE A 192 4.91 -16.73 -4.82
C ILE A 192 3.77 -17.74 -4.74
N LEU A 193 2.64 -17.45 -5.42
CA LEU A 193 1.49 -18.37 -5.46
C LEU A 193 1.86 -19.76 -5.96
N ASN A 194 2.67 -19.84 -7.02
CA ASN A 194 2.94 -21.08 -7.73
C ASN A 194 4.15 -21.85 -7.20
N GLU A 195 5.20 -21.15 -6.75
CA GLU A 195 6.46 -21.80 -6.36
C GLU A 195 6.65 -21.88 -4.84
N VAL A 196 6.04 -20.95 -4.07
CA VAL A 196 6.21 -20.89 -2.61
C VAL A 196 5.00 -21.45 -1.87
N MET A 197 3.79 -20.96 -2.20
CA MET A 197 2.56 -21.34 -1.47
C MET A 197 2.21 -22.83 -1.48
N PRO A 198 2.50 -23.63 -2.51
CA PRO A 198 2.20 -25.06 -2.48
C PRO A 198 2.91 -25.85 -1.37
N ASN A 199 4.03 -25.33 -0.87
CA ASN A 199 4.77 -25.93 0.24
C ASN A 199 4.22 -25.53 1.61
N TYR A 200 3.24 -24.64 1.66
CA TYR A 200 2.66 -24.10 2.88
C TYR A 200 1.14 -24.17 2.83
N SER A 201 0.58 -24.78 3.86
CA SER A 201 -0.86 -24.74 4.12
C SER A 201 -1.11 -23.96 5.42
N GLY A 202 -2.25 -23.29 5.49
CA GLY A 202 -2.75 -22.75 6.74
C GLY A 202 -2.12 -21.42 7.17
N LYS A 203 -1.93 -20.47 6.24
CA LYS A 203 -1.73 -19.08 6.64
C LYS A 203 -2.97 -18.60 7.40
N ASP A 204 -2.74 -17.90 8.52
CA ASP A 204 -3.83 -17.30 9.29
C ASP A 204 -4.55 -16.24 8.46
N LEU A 205 -3.75 -15.41 7.77
CA LEU A 205 -4.23 -14.29 6.97
C LEU A 205 -3.32 -14.05 5.77
N ILE A 206 -3.94 -13.80 4.63
CA ILE A 206 -3.27 -13.28 3.43
C ILE A 206 -3.94 -11.94 3.11
N PHE A 207 -3.18 -10.85 3.29
CA PHE A 207 -3.68 -9.49 3.10
C PHE A 207 -3.16 -8.92 1.78
N PHE A 208 -4.04 -8.28 1.04
CA PHE A 208 -3.72 -7.58 -0.20
C PHE A 208 -4.09 -6.10 -0.10
N ASP A 209 -3.26 -5.25 -0.71
CA ASP A 209 -3.51 -3.83 -0.94
C ASP A 209 -2.99 -3.46 -2.33
N LEU A 210 -3.87 -2.92 -3.17
CA LEU A 210 -3.53 -2.64 -4.58
C LEU A 210 -2.77 -1.33 -4.74
N ALA A 211 -2.90 -0.40 -3.80
CA ALA A 211 -2.57 1.01 -3.96
C ALA A 211 -3.41 1.65 -5.09
N ASP A 212 -3.07 2.84 -5.58
CA ASP A 212 -3.88 3.55 -6.59
C ASP A 212 -3.90 2.83 -7.97
N PRO A 213 -4.97 2.11 -8.35
CA PRO A 213 -5.04 1.32 -9.57
C PRO A 213 -5.34 2.17 -10.83
N THR A 214 -5.43 3.49 -10.72
CA THR A 214 -5.83 4.37 -11.84
C THR A 214 -4.86 4.32 -13.03
N LYS A 215 -3.60 3.90 -12.78
CA LYS A 215 -2.56 3.74 -13.81
C LYS A 215 -2.61 2.40 -14.54
N LYS A 216 -3.39 1.45 -14.04
CA LYS A 216 -3.51 0.10 -14.61
C LYS A 216 -4.72 0.01 -15.53
N ASN A 217 -4.62 -0.80 -16.57
CA ASN A 217 -5.76 -1.09 -17.45
C ASN A 217 -6.70 -2.11 -16.82
N LYS A 218 -7.84 -2.34 -17.47
CA LYS A 218 -8.88 -3.27 -17.00
C LYS A 218 -8.36 -4.71 -16.92
N GLU A 219 -7.60 -5.12 -17.92
CA GLU A 219 -7.07 -6.48 -18.06
C GLU A 219 -6.11 -6.80 -16.92
N ASP A 220 -5.21 -5.87 -16.56
CA ASP A 220 -4.29 -6.02 -15.42
C ASP A 220 -5.06 -6.15 -14.10
N LEU A 221 -6.15 -5.37 -13.93
CA LEU A 221 -6.98 -5.43 -12.72
C LEU A 221 -7.73 -6.77 -12.61
N ILE A 222 -8.33 -7.26 -13.69
CA ILE A 222 -8.98 -8.57 -13.70
C ILE A 222 -7.96 -9.66 -13.38
N GLU A 223 -6.78 -9.61 -14.01
CA GLU A 223 -5.73 -10.60 -13.80
C GLU A 223 -5.27 -10.65 -12.33
N VAL A 224 -5.05 -9.50 -11.68
CA VAL A 224 -4.62 -9.48 -10.27
C VAL A 224 -5.72 -9.95 -9.33
N LEU A 225 -7.00 -9.67 -9.62
CA LEU A 225 -8.12 -10.17 -8.84
C LEU A 225 -8.23 -11.71 -8.92
N ASP A 226 -7.98 -12.30 -10.09
CA ASP A 226 -7.92 -13.76 -10.26
C ASP A 226 -6.77 -14.38 -9.46
N VAL A 227 -5.62 -13.69 -9.41
CA VAL A 227 -4.49 -14.10 -8.57
C VAL A 227 -4.87 -14.05 -7.10
N ILE A 228 -5.48 -12.96 -6.63
CA ILE A 228 -5.96 -12.81 -5.26
C ILE A 228 -6.95 -13.92 -4.89
N ASN A 229 -7.93 -14.17 -5.74
CA ASN A 229 -8.89 -15.28 -5.56
C ASN A 229 -8.19 -16.65 -5.41
N SER A 230 -7.10 -16.87 -6.14
CA SER A 230 -6.35 -18.12 -6.11
C SER A 230 -5.62 -18.38 -4.80
N TYR A 231 -5.28 -17.33 -4.05
CA TYR A 231 -4.66 -17.41 -2.74
C TYR A 231 -5.60 -17.97 -1.65
N SER A 232 -6.93 -17.92 -1.85
CA SER A 232 -7.92 -18.48 -0.91
C SER A 232 -7.77 -19.98 -0.66
N LYS A 233 -7.02 -20.68 -1.51
CA LYS A 233 -6.65 -22.09 -1.30
C LYS A 233 -5.65 -22.30 -0.15
N TYR A 234 -4.96 -21.22 0.25
CA TYR A 234 -3.83 -21.27 1.18
C TYR A 234 -4.08 -20.56 2.50
N GLY A 235 -5.16 -19.79 2.62
CA GLY A 235 -5.50 -19.10 3.85
C GLY A 235 -6.67 -18.15 3.69
N LYS A 236 -6.99 -17.42 4.76
CA LYS A 236 -8.04 -16.42 4.76
C LYS A 236 -7.56 -15.18 4.02
N VAL A 237 -8.18 -14.87 2.91
CA VAL A 237 -7.81 -13.69 2.09
C VAL A 237 -8.64 -12.47 2.51
N VAL A 238 -7.95 -11.37 2.79
CA VAL A 238 -8.56 -10.05 2.99
C VAL A 238 -7.97 -9.07 1.99
N LEU A 239 -8.83 -8.37 1.26
CA LEU A 239 -8.46 -7.28 0.36
C LEU A 239 -8.78 -5.95 1.04
N GLY A 240 -7.75 -5.10 1.20
CA GLY A 240 -7.89 -3.71 1.65
C GLY A 240 -7.93 -2.77 0.46
N ILE A 241 -8.91 -1.87 0.43
CA ILE A 241 -9.07 -0.86 -0.64
C ILE A 241 -9.59 0.46 -0.06
N ASN A 242 -9.17 1.57 -0.65
CA ASN A 242 -9.72 2.87 -0.33
C ASN A 242 -10.99 3.19 -1.16
N GLU A 243 -11.55 4.39 -0.98
CA GLU A 243 -12.76 4.80 -1.69
C GLU A 243 -12.56 4.88 -3.22
N ASN A 244 -11.43 5.43 -3.69
CA ASN A 244 -11.14 5.53 -5.12
C ASN A 244 -10.98 4.15 -5.75
N GLU A 245 -10.28 3.26 -5.07
CA GLU A 245 -10.10 1.87 -5.48
C GLU A 245 -11.43 1.12 -5.51
N THR A 246 -12.29 1.33 -4.50
CA THR A 246 -13.64 0.76 -4.48
C THR A 246 -14.45 1.21 -5.69
N ASN A 247 -14.44 2.50 -6.00
CA ASN A 247 -15.16 3.02 -7.16
C ASN A 247 -14.60 2.47 -8.46
N LYS A 248 -13.27 2.37 -8.60
CA LYS A 248 -12.62 1.83 -9.80
C LYS A 248 -12.89 0.35 -10.00
N LEU A 249 -12.79 -0.46 -8.95
CA LEU A 249 -13.12 -1.88 -9.01
C LEU A 249 -14.61 -2.10 -9.31
N PHE A 250 -15.49 -1.31 -8.70
CA PHE A 250 -16.91 -1.38 -8.98
C PHE A 250 -17.23 -1.05 -10.46
N GLU A 251 -16.63 0.01 -11.03
CA GLU A 251 -16.76 0.36 -12.44
C GLU A 251 -16.42 -0.83 -13.37
N ILE A 252 -15.30 -1.48 -13.09
CA ILE A 252 -14.81 -2.58 -13.93
C ILE A 252 -15.65 -3.85 -13.74
N LEU A 253 -15.88 -4.24 -12.49
CA LEU A 253 -16.59 -5.48 -12.19
C LEU A 253 -18.08 -5.42 -12.52
N SER A 254 -18.71 -4.25 -12.41
CA SER A 254 -20.11 -4.06 -12.81
C SER A 254 -20.33 -4.24 -14.31
N ALA A 255 -19.33 -3.95 -15.12
CA ALA A 255 -19.37 -4.20 -16.55
C ALA A 255 -19.21 -5.71 -16.90
N GLU A 256 -18.49 -6.45 -16.06
CA GLU A 256 -18.29 -7.91 -16.21
C GLU A 256 -19.48 -8.73 -15.64
N TYR A 257 -20.10 -8.26 -14.56
CA TYR A 257 -21.18 -8.95 -13.83
C TYR A 257 -22.44 -8.09 -13.71
N PRO A 258 -23.08 -7.69 -14.81
CA PRO A 258 -24.19 -6.73 -14.81
C PRO A 258 -25.47 -7.24 -14.14
N GLU A 259 -25.60 -8.55 -13.93
CA GLU A 259 -26.76 -9.17 -13.30
C GLU A 259 -26.82 -9.01 -11.77
N ASN A 260 -25.71 -8.62 -11.15
CA ASN A 260 -25.57 -8.55 -9.69
C ASN A 260 -25.49 -7.11 -9.14
N LEU A 261 -25.88 -6.12 -9.95
CA LEU A 261 -25.74 -4.71 -9.57
C LEU A 261 -26.55 -4.36 -8.32
N PRO A 262 -25.98 -3.58 -7.38
CA PRO A 262 -26.70 -3.13 -6.21
C PRO A 262 -27.78 -2.10 -6.58
N GLU A 263 -28.86 -2.06 -5.79
CA GLU A 263 -29.93 -1.05 -5.95
C GLU A 263 -29.48 0.34 -5.46
N GLU A 264 -28.61 0.39 -4.47
CA GLU A 264 -28.13 1.64 -3.88
C GLU A 264 -26.71 1.98 -4.36
N ASP A 265 -26.50 3.24 -4.75
CA ASP A 265 -25.18 3.77 -5.12
C ASP A 265 -24.49 4.38 -3.91
N ASN A 266 -24.08 3.53 -2.96
CA ASN A 266 -23.25 3.91 -1.82
C ASN A 266 -22.02 2.98 -1.69
N LEU A 267 -21.04 3.41 -0.88
CA LEU A 267 -19.77 2.72 -0.75
C LEU A 267 -19.92 1.29 -0.21
N THR A 268 -20.80 1.10 0.77
CA THR A 268 -21.06 -0.23 1.35
C THR A 268 -21.70 -1.18 0.34
N SER A 269 -22.64 -0.68 -0.48
CA SER A 269 -23.31 -1.48 -1.52
C SER A 269 -22.35 -1.86 -2.64
N LYS A 270 -21.49 -0.93 -3.07
CA LYS A 270 -20.39 -1.23 -4.02
C LYS A 270 -19.44 -2.28 -3.46
N GLY A 271 -19.06 -2.14 -2.19
CA GLY A 271 -18.20 -3.11 -1.50
C GLY A 271 -18.83 -4.51 -1.41
N ARG A 272 -20.10 -4.60 -1.07
CA ARG A 272 -20.83 -5.89 -1.06
C ARG A 272 -20.87 -6.54 -2.44
N PHE A 273 -21.07 -5.75 -3.48
CA PHE A 273 -21.00 -6.24 -4.85
C PHE A 273 -19.61 -6.77 -5.18
N ILE A 274 -18.54 -6.01 -4.92
CA ILE A 274 -17.15 -6.45 -5.15
C ILE A 274 -16.88 -7.75 -4.37
N PHE A 275 -17.26 -7.80 -3.10
CA PHE A 275 -17.10 -8.99 -2.26
C PHE A 275 -17.84 -10.20 -2.84
N SER A 276 -19.04 -10.02 -3.39
CA SER A 276 -19.87 -11.11 -3.93
C SER A 276 -19.29 -11.77 -5.17
N VAL A 277 -18.45 -11.07 -5.92
CA VAL A 277 -17.80 -11.60 -7.14
C VAL A 277 -16.38 -12.10 -6.90
N LEU A 278 -15.82 -11.83 -5.72
CA LEU A 278 -14.50 -12.33 -5.31
C LEU A 278 -14.62 -13.53 -4.37
N ASN A 279 -13.67 -14.46 -4.45
CA ASN A 279 -13.58 -15.60 -3.53
C ASN A 279 -12.59 -15.27 -2.40
N ILE A 280 -13.00 -14.38 -1.49
CA ILE A 280 -12.17 -13.89 -0.38
C ILE A 280 -12.93 -13.98 0.95
N GLU A 281 -12.21 -13.98 2.08
CA GLU A 281 -12.80 -14.02 3.43
C GLU A 281 -13.33 -12.66 3.87
N GLY A 282 -12.70 -11.57 3.41
CA GLY A 282 -13.12 -10.24 3.79
C GLY A 282 -12.67 -9.15 2.83
N LEU A 283 -13.46 -8.09 2.76
CA LEU A 283 -13.13 -6.84 2.07
C LEU A 283 -13.12 -5.71 3.09
N LEU A 284 -11.97 -5.07 3.25
CA LEU A 284 -11.80 -3.89 4.10
C LEU A 284 -11.78 -2.63 3.23
N ILE A 285 -12.76 -1.76 3.40
CA ILE A 285 -12.80 -0.44 2.73
C ILE A 285 -12.45 0.62 3.76
N HIS A 286 -11.46 1.45 3.46
CA HIS A 286 -10.94 2.47 4.38
C HIS A 286 -10.92 3.87 3.73
N PRO A 287 -12.08 4.52 3.56
CA PRO A 287 -12.14 5.93 3.21
C PRO A 287 -11.57 6.79 4.37
N THR A 288 -11.54 8.10 4.21
CA THR A 288 -10.90 9.01 5.17
C THR A 288 -11.67 9.18 6.48
N ASP A 289 -12.97 8.87 6.50
CA ASP A 289 -13.89 9.17 7.60
C ASP A 289 -14.42 7.94 8.34
N ARG A 290 -14.19 6.73 7.82
CA ARG A 290 -14.71 5.48 8.41
C ARG A 290 -13.89 4.26 7.97
N SER A 291 -14.25 3.10 8.48
CA SER A 291 -13.78 1.80 8.00
C SER A 291 -14.97 0.85 7.85
N ILE A 292 -15.04 0.16 6.72
CA ILE A 292 -16.11 -0.79 6.41
C ILE A 292 -15.47 -2.16 6.22
N MET A 293 -15.84 -3.13 7.05
CA MET A 293 -15.44 -4.53 6.88
C MET A 293 -16.64 -5.35 6.39
N ILE A 294 -16.46 -6.05 5.29
CA ILE A 294 -17.47 -6.91 4.67
C ILE A 294 -16.97 -8.35 4.68
N THR A 295 -17.79 -9.24 5.22
CA THR A 295 -17.58 -10.69 5.24
C THR A 295 -18.84 -11.40 4.74
N SER A 296 -18.80 -12.74 4.67
CA SER A 296 -19.99 -13.55 4.34
C SER A 296 -21.14 -13.35 5.32
N ASP A 297 -20.83 -13.07 6.59
CA ASP A 297 -21.81 -13.07 7.68
C ASP A 297 -22.39 -11.69 7.93
N GLU A 298 -21.57 -10.64 7.82
CA GLU A 298 -21.96 -9.28 8.17
C GLU A 298 -21.17 -8.20 7.44
N SER A 299 -21.68 -6.97 7.48
CA SER A 299 -20.93 -5.75 7.15
C SER A 299 -20.91 -4.86 8.39
N ILE A 300 -19.71 -4.48 8.81
CA ILE A 300 -19.46 -3.59 9.93
C ILE A 300 -18.94 -2.26 9.38
N ASP A 301 -19.64 -1.17 9.66
CA ASP A 301 -19.27 0.20 9.31
C ASP A 301 -18.99 0.97 10.62
N ILE A 302 -17.76 1.50 10.73
CA ILE A 302 -17.30 2.21 11.93
C ILE A 302 -16.78 3.57 11.52
N GLU A 303 -17.34 4.63 12.09
CA GLU A 303 -16.84 5.99 11.91
C GLU A 303 -15.42 6.13 12.45
N GLY A 304 -14.57 6.81 11.68
CA GLY A 304 -13.19 7.14 12.04
C GLY A 304 -13.13 8.32 13.03
N TYR A 305 -11.94 8.57 13.56
CA TYR A 305 -11.69 9.77 14.34
C TYR A 305 -11.58 10.99 13.42
N ILE A 306 -12.28 12.06 13.75
CA ILE A 306 -12.12 13.35 13.08
C ILE A 306 -10.87 14.02 13.66
N ILE A 307 -9.88 14.26 12.81
CA ILE A 307 -8.69 15.06 13.13
C ILE A 307 -8.93 16.46 12.58
N GLU A 308 -9.04 17.47 13.46
CA GLU A 308 -9.38 18.84 13.05
C GLU A 308 -8.31 19.50 12.18
N GLU A 309 -7.03 19.14 12.35
CA GLU A 309 -5.90 19.63 11.54
C GLU A 309 -5.01 18.43 11.13
N PRO A 310 -5.44 17.62 10.14
CA PRO A 310 -4.64 16.48 9.71
C PRO A 310 -3.36 16.96 9.03
N LYS A 311 -2.22 16.47 9.51
CA LYS A 311 -1.00 16.57 8.70
C LYS A 311 -1.12 15.53 7.58
N ILE A 312 -1.26 16.01 6.36
CA ILE A 312 -1.24 15.15 5.17
C ILE A 312 0.19 14.62 5.02
N SER A 313 0.38 13.37 5.37
CA SER A 313 1.70 12.70 5.30
C SER A 313 1.86 11.96 3.98
#